data_968b04a8e7d64c88838ef56b1485c83c
#
_entry.id   968b04a8e7d64c88838ef56b1485c83c
#
_cell.length_a   1.000
_cell.length_b   1.000
_cell.length_c   1.000
_cell.angle_alpha   90.00
_cell.angle_beta   90.00
_cell.angle_gamma   90.00
#
_symmetry.space_group_name_H-M   'P 1'
#
loop_
_entity.id
_entity.type
_entity.pdbx_description
1 polymer ?
#
loop_
_entity_poly.entity_id
_entity_poly.type
_entity_poly.pdbx_seq_one_letter_code
_entity_poly.pdbx_strand_id
1 'polypeptide(L)'
;MRRELNRLVRRAGVGRLRVPLALLALAAGGAGCGTGSHSKRAAHSPPAATTRTRPSKRAQTAGTITSPVTTTAGRPPLGGVHQLQVELTHEMGLAGRKSGAYVYDMTTGTPVFSLRARTKRPPASVEKIFTSIAALSELGPQARFHTSVLGKGSLGPGGVWHGSLYLRGGGDPTFGSTGFNRLYEQGYGPTVSELVEQIRHDGIRHVTGRVIGDGSLFDSEPGGPSTGFAPDLADIGGEIGALTYNHGASSGLKPAAYAAHALALALRRKHVWALAARSTAVTPKSAQPLARVSSPPLSTLLRLMNVPSDDFFAEIFTKQLGARFGGAGTTAAGASVIASMLAGSYGVHPTIVDGSGLSRHNRTSPLEVVDLLRAVWHTGPGNMLWDSLPTMGVDGTVAEIATGTPAQGHCIAKTGTLDNVTNLAGYCHSAGHQLVAFALFLDGPENWQAIPIIGKMVASIARRNPADP
;
A
#
# COMPACT_ATOMS: atom_id res chain seq x y z
N MET A 1 -8.23 -11.24 -4.27
CA MET A 1 -7.45 -11.54 -3.05
C MET A 1 -8.33 -12.10 -1.92
N ARG A 2 -9.29 -11.37 -1.31
CA ARG A 2 -10.17 -11.93 -0.25
C ARG A 2 -10.99 -13.15 -0.67
N ARG A 3 -11.52 -13.22 -1.88
CA ARG A 3 -12.27 -14.41 -2.37
C ARG A 3 -11.38 -15.62 -2.59
N GLU A 4 -10.14 -15.45 -3.01
CA GLU A 4 -9.17 -16.55 -3.19
C GLU A 4 -8.57 -17.00 -1.87
N LEU A 5 -8.25 -16.09 -0.96
CA LEU A 5 -7.84 -16.46 0.40
C LEU A 5 -8.93 -17.31 1.09
N ASN A 6 -10.21 -16.95 0.93
CA ASN A 6 -11.32 -17.75 1.45
C ASN A 6 -11.51 -19.11 0.75
N ARG A 7 -11.11 -19.25 -0.53
CA ARG A 7 -11.09 -20.54 -1.24
C ARG A 7 -9.94 -21.43 -0.79
N LEU A 8 -8.75 -20.86 -0.56
CA LEU A 8 -7.57 -21.58 -0.07
C LEU A 8 -7.77 -22.09 1.36
N VAL A 9 -8.34 -21.28 2.26
CA VAL A 9 -8.68 -21.67 3.64
C VAL A 9 -9.73 -22.80 3.67
N ARG A 10 -10.70 -22.82 2.75
CA ARG A 10 -11.68 -23.91 2.67
C ARG A 10 -11.12 -25.22 2.13
N ARG A 11 -10.07 -25.20 1.29
CA ARG A 11 -9.43 -26.42 0.76
C ARG A 11 -8.36 -27.01 1.67
N ALA A 12 -7.73 -26.18 2.52
CA ALA A 12 -6.65 -26.64 3.41
C ALA A 12 -7.11 -27.32 4.72
N GLY A 13 -8.40 -27.46 4.98
CA GLY A 13 -8.92 -28.21 6.13
C GLY A 13 -8.55 -27.68 7.51
N VAL A 14 -8.07 -26.44 7.61
CA VAL A 14 -7.68 -25.81 8.88
C VAL A 14 -8.90 -25.14 9.52
N GLY A 15 -9.19 -25.54 10.75
CA GLY A 15 -10.36 -25.17 11.51
C GLY A 15 -10.61 -23.65 11.57
N ARG A 16 -11.89 -23.33 11.60
CA ARG A 16 -12.51 -22.00 11.58
C ARG A 16 -11.82 -20.99 12.51
N LEU A 17 -10.94 -20.15 11.98
CA LEU A 17 -10.64 -18.85 12.58
C LEU A 17 -11.76 -17.90 12.19
N ARG A 18 -12.63 -17.58 13.13
CA ARG A 18 -13.69 -16.57 12.96
C ARG A 18 -13.01 -15.18 12.98
N VAL A 19 -12.78 -14.61 11.80
CA VAL A 19 -12.59 -13.18 11.66
C VAL A 19 -13.98 -12.55 11.68
N PRO A 20 -14.31 -11.64 12.61
CA PRO A 20 -15.65 -11.05 12.67
C PRO A 20 -15.88 -10.15 11.46
N LEU A 21 -16.86 -10.50 10.66
CA LEU A 21 -17.51 -9.64 9.68
C LEU A 21 -18.31 -8.58 10.46
N ALA A 22 -17.69 -7.43 10.77
CA ALA A 22 -18.39 -6.28 11.31
C ALA A 22 -18.57 -5.25 10.19
N LEU A 23 -19.51 -5.55 9.31
CA LEU A 23 -20.13 -4.55 8.44
C LEU A 23 -21.63 -4.60 8.66
N LEU A 24 -22.20 -3.46 8.97
CA LEU A 24 -23.62 -3.11 9.12
C LEU A 24 -24.28 -3.52 10.44
N ALA A 25 -24.52 -2.51 11.27
CA ALA A 25 -25.85 -2.06 11.70
C ALA A 25 -25.69 -0.87 12.63
N LEU A 26 -26.02 0.29 12.17
CA LEU A 26 -26.35 1.43 13.02
C LEU A 26 -27.69 1.98 12.54
N ALA A 27 -28.73 1.47 13.15
CA ALA A 27 -30.01 2.17 13.21
C ALA A 27 -30.73 1.80 14.50
N ALA A 28 -31.21 2.82 15.16
CA ALA A 28 -32.32 2.87 16.14
C ALA A 28 -32.11 2.33 17.56
N GLY A 29 -31.99 3.22 18.48
CA GLY A 29 -32.79 3.60 19.63
C GLY A 29 -33.35 2.51 20.54
N GLY A 30 -33.13 2.71 21.85
CA GLY A 30 -33.91 2.05 22.89
C GLY A 30 -33.25 2.16 24.24
N ALA A 31 -33.79 3.01 25.10
CA ALA A 31 -33.43 3.18 26.50
C ALA A 31 -33.77 1.93 27.32
N GLY A 32 -32.92 1.61 28.29
CA GLY A 32 -33.22 0.61 29.31
C GLY A 32 -32.26 0.70 30.47
N CYS A 33 -32.73 1.19 31.62
CA CYS A 33 -32.05 1.22 32.92
C CYS A 33 -31.82 -0.17 33.49
N GLY A 34 -30.69 -0.38 34.18
CA GLY A 34 -30.46 -1.58 34.95
C GLY A 34 -29.19 -1.50 35.80
N THR A 35 -29.37 -1.38 37.07
CA THR A 35 -28.44 -1.19 38.17
C THR A 35 -27.49 -2.35 38.48
N GLY A 36 -26.29 -2.05 38.98
CA GLY A 36 -25.64 -2.82 40.06
C GLY A 36 -24.36 -3.58 39.74
N SER A 37 -23.28 -3.26 40.22
CA SER A 37 -22.55 -3.47 41.45
C SER A 37 -21.04 -3.63 41.25
N HIS A 38 -20.31 -3.13 42.22
CA HIS A 38 -18.85 -3.03 42.33
C HIS A 38 -18.06 -4.32 42.27
N SER A 39 -16.86 -4.30 41.67
CA SER A 39 -15.71 -4.95 42.27
C SER A 39 -14.40 -4.26 41.85
N LYS A 40 -13.63 -3.83 42.88
CA LYS A 40 -12.25 -3.30 42.80
C LYS A 40 -11.26 -4.45 42.63
N ARG A 41 -10.20 -4.27 41.81
CA ARG A 41 -8.83 -4.74 42.08
C ARG A 41 -7.88 -4.11 41.05
N ALA A 42 -7.03 -3.27 41.58
CA ALA A 42 -5.59 -3.33 41.86
C ALA A 42 -4.66 -3.30 40.64
N ALA A 43 -3.93 -2.18 40.57
CA ALA A 43 -2.85 -1.90 39.67
C ALA A 43 -1.61 -2.77 39.98
N HIS A 44 -0.89 -3.18 38.91
CA HIS A 44 0.49 -3.66 39.04
C HIS A 44 1.38 -2.90 38.05
N SER A 45 2.39 -2.22 38.60
CA SER A 45 3.49 -1.58 37.90
C SER A 45 4.58 -2.61 37.49
N PRO A 46 5.35 -2.37 36.44
CA PRO A 46 6.46 -3.27 36.05
C PRO A 46 7.75 -2.95 36.82
N PRO A 47 8.63 -3.94 37.04
CA PRO A 47 9.89 -3.73 37.76
C PRO A 47 11.02 -3.28 36.83
N ALA A 48 11.96 -2.56 37.46
CA ALA A 48 13.12 -1.91 36.90
C ALA A 48 14.23 -2.87 36.43
N ALA A 49 15.01 -2.39 35.44
CA ALA A 49 16.22 -3.01 34.93
C ALA A 49 17.36 -3.00 35.95
N THR A 50 18.03 -4.12 36.13
CA THR A 50 19.32 -4.22 36.83
C THR A 50 20.43 -4.60 35.87
N THR A 51 21.36 -3.69 35.74
CA THR A 51 22.72 -3.84 35.17
C THR A 51 23.52 -4.89 35.96
N ARG A 52 24.20 -5.81 35.29
CA ARG A 52 25.27 -6.59 35.86
C ARG A 52 26.51 -6.61 34.98
N THR A 53 27.58 -6.22 35.61
CA THR A 53 28.98 -6.12 35.20
C THR A 53 29.64 -7.49 34.92
N ARG A 54 30.61 -7.45 34.02
CA ARG A 54 31.53 -8.51 33.59
C ARG A 54 32.62 -8.77 34.65
N PRO A 55 33.15 -9.99 34.76
CA PRO A 55 34.57 -10.13 35.04
C PRO A 55 35.33 -11.03 34.04
N SER A 56 36.63 -10.79 34.00
CA SER A 56 37.63 -11.24 33.04
C SER A 56 38.24 -12.62 33.37
N LYS A 57 38.75 -13.26 32.31
CA LYS A 57 39.84 -14.21 32.11
C LYS A 57 40.39 -15.06 33.28
N ARG A 58 40.45 -16.35 33.06
CA ARG A 58 41.67 -17.17 33.34
C ARG A 58 41.67 -18.44 32.44
N ALA A 59 42.84 -18.72 31.87
CA ALA A 59 43.17 -19.87 31.04
C ALA A 59 43.56 -21.08 31.89
N GLN A 60 43.37 -22.26 31.31
CA GLN A 60 44.17 -23.54 31.42
C GLN A 60 43.24 -24.71 31.20
N THR A 61 43.47 -25.67 30.46
CA THR A 61 44.44 -26.66 30.08
C THR A 61 43.77 -27.73 29.20
N ALA A 62 44.49 -28.32 28.30
CA ALA A 62 44.10 -29.32 27.34
C ALA A 62 43.57 -30.61 28.00
N GLY A 63 42.45 -31.14 27.48
CA GLY A 63 41.95 -32.48 27.70
C GLY A 63 41.33 -32.99 26.41
N THR A 64 41.99 -33.93 25.77
CA THR A 64 41.51 -34.62 24.57
C THR A 64 40.31 -35.49 24.94
N ILE A 65 39.12 -35.07 24.52
CA ILE A 65 37.92 -35.91 24.57
C ILE A 65 37.43 -36.06 23.12
N THR A 66 37.54 -37.25 22.59
CA THR A 66 36.89 -37.69 21.35
C THR A 66 35.39 -37.70 21.56
N SER A 67 34.70 -36.70 21.03
CA SER A 67 33.24 -36.65 20.94
C SER A 67 32.77 -37.27 19.62
N PRO A 68 31.63 -37.97 19.60
CA PRO A 68 31.11 -38.58 18.38
C PRO A 68 30.73 -37.47 17.38
N VAL A 69 31.12 -37.68 16.12
CA VAL A 69 30.74 -36.89 14.98
C VAL A 69 29.22 -36.93 14.84
N THR A 70 28.55 -35.92 15.36
CA THR A 70 27.17 -35.64 15.01
C THR A 70 27.20 -35.13 13.57
N THR A 71 26.75 -35.95 12.62
CA THR A 71 26.44 -35.52 11.25
C THR A 71 25.37 -34.43 11.35
N THR A 72 25.81 -33.19 11.39
CA THR A 72 24.97 -32.04 11.07
C THR A 72 24.45 -32.26 9.66
N ALA A 73 23.13 -32.38 9.51
CA ALA A 73 22.48 -32.37 8.23
C ALA A 73 23.00 -31.14 7.48
N GLY A 74 23.83 -31.38 6.47
CA GLY A 74 24.57 -30.35 5.77
C GLY A 74 23.59 -29.34 5.16
N ARG A 75 23.81 -28.07 5.44
CA ARG A 75 23.19 -26.96 4.71
C ARG A 75 23.37 -27.28 3.21
N PRO A 76 22.28 -27.26 2.40
CA PRO A 76 22.43 -27.51 0.97
C PRO A 76 23.49 -26.58 0.39
N PRO A 77 24.36 -27.08 -0.51
CA PRO A 77 25.43 -26.26 -1.08
C PRO A 77 24.86 -24.98 -1.72
N LEU A 78 25.53 -23.88 -1.54
CA LEU A 78 25.19 -22.59 -2.17
C LEU A 78 25.45 -22.78 -3.68
N GLY A 79 24.43 -22.53 -4.52
CA GLY A 79 24.57 -22.76 -5.96
C GLY A 79 25.24 -21.60 -6.70
N GLY A 80 26.07 -21.94 -7.69
CA GLY A 80 26.66 -20.99 -8.64
C GLY A 80 25.65 -20.44 -9.65
N VAL A 81 26.12 -19.63 -10.60
CA VAL A 81 25.30 -19.01 -11.65
C VAL A 81 24.64 -20.09 -12.54
N HIS A 82 25.39 -21.14 -12.91
CA HIS A 82 24.88 -22.21 -13.74
C HIS A 82 23.74 -22.98 -13.07
N GLN A 83 23.91 -23.34 -11.80
CA GLN A 83 22.85 -24.01 -11.04
C GLN A 83 21.59 -23.13 -10.95
N LEU A 84 21.73 -21.83 -10.67
CA LEU A 84 20.60 -20.89 -10.67
C LEU A 84 19.88 -20.89 -12.03
N GLN A 85 20.62 -20.86 -13.14
CA GLN A 85 20.03 -20.88 -14.48
C GLN A 85 19.25 -22.17 -14.75
N VAL A 86 19.77 -23.31 -14.33
CA VAL A 86 19.09 -24.62 -14.45
C VAL A 86 17.80 -24.63 -13.63
N GLU A 87 17.86 -24.22 -12.37
CA GLU A 87 16.68 -24.19 -11.48
C GLU A 87 15.61 -23.23 -12.00
N LEU A 88 15.98 -22.00 -12.39
CA LEU A 88 15.05 -21.05 -12.96
C LEU A 88 14.44 -21.52 -14.30
N THR A 89 15.23 -22.19 -15.13
CA THR A 89 14.74 -22.78 -16.39
C THR A 89 13.70 -23.87 -16.13
N HIS A 90 13.96 -24.73 -15.13
CA HIS A 90 13.03 -25.78 -14.72
C HIS A 90 11.70 -25.17 -14.22
N GLU A 91 11.75 -24.26 -13.26
CA GLU A 91 10.54 -23.62 -12.69
C GLU A 91 9.77 -22.82 -13.77
N MET A 92 10.47 -22.13 -14.67
CA MET A 92 9.85 -21.45 -15.82
C MET A 92 9.22 -22.42 -16.82
N GLY A 93 9.72 -23.65 -16.93
CA GLY A 93 9.09 -24.74 -17.68
C GLY A 93 7.73 -25.11 -17.09
N LEU A 94 7.63 -25.22 -15.77
CA LEU A 94 6.39 -25.48 -15.04
C LEU A 94 5.40 -24.28 -15.17
N ALA A 95 5.92 -23.06 -15.18
CA ALA A 95 5.13 -21.84 -15.34
C ALA A 95 4.55 -21.65 -16.77
N GLY A 96 5.00 -22.43 -17.74
CA GLY A 96 4.45 -22.46 -19.09
C GLY A 96 4.98 -21.37 -20.05
N ARG A 97 4.57 -21.50 -21.32
CA ARG A 97 5.18 -20.76 -22.45
C ARG A 97 4.84 -19.26 -22.47
N LYS A 98 3.79 -18.82 -21.79
CA LYS A 98 3.41 -17.41 -21.70
C LYS A 98 4.20 -16.64 -20.63
N SER A 99 4.84 -17.35 -19.70
CA SER A 99 5.61 -16.77 -18.60
C SER A 99 6.97 -16.23 -19.07
N GLY A 100 7.55 -15.29 -18.35
CA GLY A 100 8.85 -14.71 -18.62
C GLY A 100 9.54 -14.22 -17.36
N ALA A 101 10.88 -14.20 -17.37
CA ALA A 101 11.66 -13.74 -16.24
C ALA A 101 12.95 -13.05 -16.67
N TYR A 102 13.39 -12.12 -15.83
CA TYR A 102 14.69 -11.47 -15.97
C TYR A 102 15.31 -11.28 -14.60
N VAL A 103 16.57 -11.68 -14.45
CA VAL A 103 17.35 -11.57 -13.21
C VAL A 103 18.70 -10.93 -13.55
N TYR A 104 19.05 -9.89 -12.80
CA TYR A 104 20.23 -9.09 -13.05
C TYR A 104 21.05 -8.92 -11.76
N ASP A 105 22.31 -9.24 -11.82
CA ASP A 105 23.26 -9.00 -10.73
C ASP A 105 23.70 -7.55 -10.76
N MET A 106 23.23 -6.78 -9.77
CA MET A 106 23.56 -5.37 -9.61
C MET A 106 25.00 -5.14 -9.19
N THR A 107 25.62 -6.14 -8.54
CA THR A 107 27.00 -6.07 -8.05
C THR A 107 28.03 -6.22 -9.18
N THR A 108 27.77 -7.20 -10.06
CA THR A 108 28.66 -7.45 -11.20
C THR A 108 28.28 -6.68 -12.47
N GLY A 109 27.08 -6.12 -12.49
CA GLY A 109 26.57 -5.40 -13.65
C GLY A 109 26.19 -6.32 -14.82
N THR A 110 25.82 -7.60 -14.57
CA THR A 110 25.56 -8.59 -15.61
C THR A 110 24.19 -9.27 -15.48
N PRO A 111 23.54 -9.62 -16.60
CA PRO A 111 22.35 -10.46 -16.55
C PRO A 111 22.71 -11.88 -16.14
N VAL A 112 21.95 -12.43 -15.19
CA VAL A 112 22.14 -13.80 -14.66
C VAL A 112 21.16 -14.77 -15.33
N PHE A 113 19.92 -14.32 -15.58
CA PHE A 113 18.90 -15.13 -16.23
C PHE A 113 17.99 -14.29 -17.11
N SER A 114 17.65 -14.80 -18.29
CA SER A 114 16.77 -14.11 -19.24
C SER A 114 15.95 -15.12 -20.03
N LEU A 115 14.64 -15.16 -19.79
CA LEU A 115 13.72 -16.00 -20.53
C LEU A 115 12.48 -15.21 -20.94
N ARG A 116 12.27 -15.01 -22.24
CA ARG A 116 11.17 -14.18 -22.78
C ARG A 116 11.06 -12.82 -22.06
N ALA A 117 12.20 -12.27 -21.66
CA ALA A 117 12.30 -11.08 -20.80
C ALA A 117 11.75 -9.80 -21.46
N ARG A 118 11.74 -9.72 -22.80
CA ARG A 118 11.25 -8.55 -23.57
C ARG A 118 9.76 -8.62 -23.91
N THR A 119 9.10 -9.75 -23.65
CA THR A 119 7.69 -9.91 -24.01
C THR A 119 6.82 -9.22 -22.97
N LYS A 120 6.04 -8.23 -23.41
CA LYS A 120 5.12 -7.47 -22.54
C LYS A 120 3.92 -8.32 -22.13
N ARG A 121 3.57 -8.22 -20.84
CA ARG A 121 2.48 -8.96 -20.17
C ARG A 121 1.75 -8.05 -19.21
N PRO A 122 0.55 -8.43 -18.72
CA PRO A 122 -0.08 -7.74 -17.60
C PRO A 122 0.82 -7.79 -16.36
N PRO A 123 1.23 -6.63 -15.80
CA PRO A 123 2.05 -6.58 -14.59
C PRO A 123 1.26 -6.94 -13.32
N ALA A 124 -0.07 -6.86 -13.38
CA ALA A 124 -0.89 -6.82 -12.17
C ALA A 124 -0.33 -5.78 -11.18
N SER A 125 -0.42 -5.97 -9.87
CA SER A 125 0.04 -4.97 -8.90
C SER A 125 1.55 -4.71 -8.87
N VAL A 126 2.38 -5.37 -9.69
CA VAL A 126 3.76 -4.91 -9.96
C VAL A 126 3.75 -3.51 -10.60
N GLU A 127 2.65 -3.11 -11.23
CA GLU A 127 2.37 -1.75 -11.72
C GLU A 127 2.63 -0.67 -10.68
N LYS A 128 2.37 -0.95 -9.41
CA LYS A 128 2.59 -0.01 -8.31
C LYS A 128 4.06 0.41 -8.12
N ILE A 129 5.02 -0.34 -8.66
CA ILE A 129 6.43 0.09 -8.72
C ILE A 129 6.54 1.33 -9.61
N PHE A 130 5.89 1.32 -10.77
CA PHE A 130 5.89 2.46 -11.70
C PHE A 130 5.17 3.67 -11.10
N THR A 131 3.99 3.44 -10.51
CA THR A 131 3.21 4.47 -9.81
C THR A 131 4.00 5.08 -8.64
N SER A 132 4.71 4.25 -7.85
CA SER A 132 5.55 4.71 -6.73
C SER A 132 6.69 5.60 -7.20
N ILE A 133 7.43 5.17 -8.21
CA ILE A 133 8.56 5.93 -8.74
C ILE A 133 8.09 7.24 -9.37
N ALA A 134 6.98 7.24 -10.13
CA ALA A 134 6.42 8.45 -10.69
C ALA A 134 5.97 9.43 -9.59
N ALA A 135 5.27 8.94 -8.57
CA ALA A 135 4.84 9.78 -7.46
C ALA A 135 6.03 10.36 -6.67
N LEU A 136 7.08 9.57 -6.42
CA LEU A 136 8.29 10.04 -5.73
C LEU A 136 9.08 11.06 -6.55
N SER A 137 9.17 10.85 -7.85
CA SER A 137 9.93 11.74 -8.75
C SER A 137 9.23 13.08 -8.95
N GLU A 138 7.92 13.08 -9.12
CA GLU A 138 7.14 14.27 -9.44
C GLU A 138 6.71 15.06 -8.19
N LEU A 139 6.33 14.37 -7.11
CA LEU A 139 5.79 14.99 -5.91
C LEU A 139 6.84 15.17 -4.81
N GLY A 140 7.84 14.28 -4.79
CA GLY A 140 8.84 14.20 -3.71
C GLY A 140 8.34 13.42 -2.48
N PRO A 141 9.26 12.82 -1.69
CA PRO A 141 8.92 11.92 -0.59
C PRO A 141 8.20 12.59 0.59
N GLN A 142 8.36 13.91 0.75
CA GLN A 142 7.74 14.70 1.82
C GLN A 142 6.40 15.33 1.42
N ALA A 143 5.94 15.10 0.18
CA ALA A 143 4.64 15.60 -0.28
C ALA A 143 3.52 15.13 0.65
N ARG A 144 2.56 16.03 0.91
CA ARG A 144 1.37 15.75 1.72
C ARG A 144 0.13 16.23 0.98
N PHE A 145 -0.96 15.52 1.18
CA PHE A 145 -2.26 15.87 0.66
C PHE A 145 -3.10 16.50 1.77
N HIS A 146 -3.94 17.45 1.41
CA HIS A 146 -4.62 18.28 2.42
C HIS A 146 -6.13 18.19 2.28
N THR A 147 -6.81 18.02 3.40
CA THR A 147 -8.25 18.21 3.51
C THR A 147 -8.51 19.48 4.28
N SER A 148 -9.29 20.41 3.71
CA SER A 148 -9.48 21.77 4.25
C SER A 148 -10.95 22.10 4.39
N VAL A 149 -11.30 22.84 5.44
CA VAL A 149 -12.60 23.50 5.57
C VAL A 149 -12.44 24.97 5.22
N LEU A 150 -13.22 25.42 4.25
CA LEU A 150 -13.30 26.83 3.85
C LEU A 150 -14.71 27.36 4.10
N GLY A 151 -14.81 28.59 4.58
CA GLY A 151 -16.08 29.23 4.88
C GLY A 151 -16.45 30.30 3.84
N LYS A 152 -17.65 30.24 3.26
CA LYS A 152 -18.24 31.30 2.50
C LYS A 152 -19.27 32.00 3.38
N GLY A 153 -18.93 33.18 3.92
CA GLY A 153 -19.74 33.90 4.89
C GLY A 153 -18.88 34.68 5.88
N SER A 154 -19.42 34.99 7.04
CA SER A 154 -18.75 35.72 8.10
C SER A 154 -19.15 35.20 9.48
N LEU A 155 -18.26 35.33 10.46
CA LEU A 155 -18.53 35.05 11.86
C LEU A 155 -19.21 36.26 12.51
N GLY A 156 -20.41 36.05 13.05
CA GLY A 156 -21.15 37.03 13.82
C GLY A 156 -21.13 36.77 15.34
N PRO A 157 -21.86 37.62 16.10
CA PRO A 157 -21.98 37.50 17.55
C PRO A 157 -22.46 36.11 17.97
N GLY A 158 -22.03 35.64 19.14
CA GLY A 158 -22.44 34.35 19.69
C GLY A 158 -21.86 33.13 18.96
N GLY A 159 -20.87 33.32 18.07
CA GLY A 159 -20.24 32.24 17.32
C GLY A 159 -21.09 31.75 16.15
N VAL A 160 -21.97 32.56 15.61
CA VAL A 160 -22.82 32.22 14.47
C VAL A 160 -22.06 32.51 13.18
N TRP A 161 -21.79 31.45 12.39
CA TRP A 161 -21.28 31.55 11.05
C TRP A 161 -22.44 31.76 10.07
N HIS A 162 -22.54 32.97 9.53
CA HIS A 162 -23.57 33.34 8.54
C HIS A 162 -23.12 32.92 7.14
N GLY A 163 -23.42 31.69 6.76
CA GLY A 163 -23.04 31.14 5.47
C GLY A 163 -22.76 29.62 5.52
N SER A 164 -22.13 29.12 4.46
CA SER A 164 -21.83 27.70 4.29
C SER A 164 -20.35 27.38 4.51
N LEU A 165 -20.06 26.14 4.91
CA LEU A 165 -18.73 25.57 5.00
C LEU A 165 -18.52 24.60 3.83
N TYR A 166 -17.34 24.63 3.24
CA TYR A 166 -16.92 23.72 2.17
C TYR A 166 -15.79 22.83 2.69
N LEU A 167 -16.03 21.52 2.73
CA LEU A 167 -15.00 20.53 2.98
C LEU A 167 -14.37 20.15 1.64
N ARG A 168 -13.16 20.66 1.37
CA ARG A 168 -12.45 20.44 0.11
C ARG A 168 -11.37 19.38 0.29
N GLY A 169 -11.44 18.33 -0.51
CA GLY A 169 -10.45 17.28 -0.57
C GLY A 169 -9.29 17.61 -1.50
N GLY A 170 -8.09 17.23 -1.07
CA GLY A 170 -6.88 17.30 -1.87
C GLY A 170 -6.33 15.92 -2.24
N GLY A 171 -7.17 14.86 -2.22
CA GLY A 171 -6.78 13.50 -2.58
C GLY A 171 -5.93 12.81 -1.50
N ASP A 172 -6.28 13.02 -0.23
CA ASP A 172 -5.68 12.26 0.87
C ASP A 172 -6.39 10.91 1.02
N PRO A 173 -5.73 9.76 0.75
CA PRO A 173 -6.37 8.45 0.86
C PRO A 173 -6.64 8.04 2.31
N THR A 174 -5.96 8.67 3.30
CA THR A 174 -6.01 8.28 4.71
C THR A 174 -7.02 9.10 5.53
N PHE A 175 -7.75 10.05 4.92
CA PHE A 175 -8.71 10.88 5.64
C PHE A 175 -9.90 10.04 6.13
N GLY A 176 -10.03 9.89 7.47
CA GLY A 176 -11.02 8.97 8.01
C GLY A 176 -11.39 9.21 9.47
N SER A 177 -12.04 8.23 10.07
CA SER A 177 -12.25 8.14 11.51
C SER A 177 -11.05 7.51 12.20
N THR A 178 -10.83 7.84 13.48
CA THR A 178 -9.79 7.20 14.29
C THR A 178 -9.91 5.66 14.30
N GLY A 179 -11.15 5.14 14.31
CA GLY A 179 -11.39 3.70 14.28
C GLY A 179 -11.01 3.06 12.94
N PHE A 180 -11.37 3.71 11.84
CA PHE A 180 -10.99 3.26 10.50
C PHE A 180 -9.48 3.30 10.31
N ASN A 181 -8.84 4.42 10.63
CA ASN A 181 -7.40 4.60 10.48
C ASN A 181 -6.62 3.57 11.31
N ARG A 182 -7.08 3.25 12.52
CA ARG A 182 -6.46 2.21 13.35
C ARG A 182 -6.54 0.82 12.72
N LEU A 183 -7.67 0.47 12.09
CA LEU A 183 -7.92 -0.86 11.54
C LEU A 183 -7.29 -1.06 10.15
N TYR A 184 -7.28 -0.03 9.33
CA TYR A 184 -6.93 -0.14 7.91
C TYR A 184 -5.66 0.62 7.55
N GLU A 185 -5.36 1.74 8.24
CA GLU A 185 -4.25 2.63 7.94
C GLU A 185 -3.13 2.56 8.98
N GLN A 186 -3.05 1.47 9.75
CA GLN A 186 -2.04 1.28 10.80
C GLN A 186 -1.99 2.45 11.82
N GLY A 187 -3.09 3.16 11.99
CA GLY A 187 -3.21 4.34 12.85
C GLY A 187 -2.82 5.66 12.20
N TYR A 188 -2.38 5.64 10.95
CA TYR A 188 -2.05 6.86 10.20
C TYR A 188 -3.29 7.57 9.65
N GLY A 189 -3.10 8.85 9.32
CA GLY A 189 -4.08 9.68 8.65
C GLY A 189 -4.84 10.65 9.56
N PRO A 190 -5.22 11.82 9.00
CA PRO A 190 -5.96 12.84 9.72
C PRO A 190 -7.43 12.47 9.86
N THR A 191 -8.07 13.10 10.83
CA THR A 191 -9.46 12.83 11.18
C THR A 191 -10.37 14.06 11.05
N VAL A 192 -11.67 13.83 10.90
CA VAL A 192 -12.65 14.92 10.99
C VAL A 192 -12.66 15.61 12.35
N SER A 193 -12.25 14.92 13.42
CA SER A 193 -12.20 15.49 14.78
C SER A 193 -11.19 16.62 14.86
N GLU A 194 -10.05 16.51 14.21
CA GLU A 194 -9.02 17.55 14.16
C GLU A 194 -9.52 18.81 13.46
N LEU A 195 -10.29 18.68 12.37
CA LEU A 195 -10.95 19.81 11.71
C LEU A 195 -11.99 20.47 12.61
N VAL A 196 -12.76 19.68 13.36
CA VAL A 196 -13.77 20.18 14.29
C VAL A 196 -13.14 21.01 15.42
N GLU A 197 -12.03 20.56 15.97
CA GLU A 197 -11.35 21.31 17.05
C GLU A 197 -10.83 22.68 16.55
N GLN A 198 -10.29 22.75 15.33
CA GLN A 198 -9.88 24.01 14.70
C GLN A 198 -11.08 24.95 14.51
N ILE A 199 -12.19 24.47 13.94
CA ILE A 199 -13.42 25.26 13.74
C ILE A 199 -13.98 25.80 15.08
N ARG A 200 -13.92 24.98 16.13
CA ARG A 200 -14.36 25.38 17.47
C ARG A 200 -13.43 26.41 18.11
N HIS A 201 -12.12 26.23 17.90
CA HIS A 201 -11.10 27.19 18.37
C HIS A 201 -11.32 28.58 17.77
N ASP A 202 -11.71 28.65 16.48
CA ASP A 202 -12.05 29.91 15.80
C ASP A 202 -13.39 30.50 16.25
N GLY A 203 -14.02 29.92 17.25
CA GLY A 203 -15.22 30.45 17.88
C GLY A 203 -16.54 30.09 17.21
N ILE A 204 -16.54 29.28 16.14
CA ILE A 204 -17.77 28.89 15.45
C ILE A 204 -18.58 27.92 16.32
N ARG A 205 -19.87 28.23 16.55
CA ARG A 205 -20.83 27.44 17.34
C ARG A 205 -22.08 27.04 16.57
N HIS A 206 -22.42 27.79 15.54
CA HIS A 206 -23.59 27.55 14.69
C HIS A 206 -23.28 27.94 13.25
N VAL A 207 -23.60 27.08 12.30
CA VAL A 207 -23.51 27.32 10.85
C VAL A 207 -24.92 27.46 10.28
N THR A 208 -25.29 28.63 9.77
CA THR A 208 -26.62 28.87 9.25
C THR A 208 -26.87 28.22 7.89
N GLY A 209 -25.82 28.05 7.09
CA GLY A 209 -25.84 27.37 5.81
C GLY A 209 -25.63 25.86 5.94
N ARG A 210 -24.89 25.28 5.00
CA ARG A 210 -24.63 23.85 4.93
C ARG A 210 -23.14 23.52 4.93
N VAL A 211 -22.77 22.33 5.37
CA VAL A 211 -21.47 21.72 5.10
C VAL A 211 -21.56 21.00 3.76
N ILE A 212 -20.75 21.43 2.79
CA ILE A 212 -20.80 20.99 1.39
C ILE A 212 -19.46 20.31 1.06
N GLY A 213 -19.50 19.11 0.47
CA GLY A 213 -18.30 18.39 0.03
C GLY A 213 -17.83 18.92 -1.33
N ASP A 214 -16.53 19.14 -1.45
CA ASP A 214 -15.85 19.54 -2.69
C ASP A 214 -14.76 18.51 -3.03
N GLY A 215 -15.03 17.67 -4.03
CA GLY A 215 -14.12 16.69 -4.61
C GLY A 215 -13.61 17.10 -5.99
N SER A 216 -13.72 18.35 -6.38
CA SER A 216 -13.50 18.83 -7.75
C SER A 216 -12.06 18.77 -8.25
N LEU A 217 -11.08 18.41 -7.39
CA LEU A 217 -9.72 18.16 -7.82
C LEU A 217 -9.61 16.96 -8.77
N PHE A 218 -10.49 15.96 -8.58
CA PHE A 218 -10.58 14.80 -9.47
C PHE A 218 -11.90 14.80 -10.24
N ASP A 219 -11.99 13.95 -11.26
CA ASP A 219 -13.24 13.67 -11.95
C ASP A 219 -14.24 12.96 -11.01
N SER A 220 -15.42 12.62 -11.54
CA SER A 220 -16.48 11.98 -10.76
C SER A 220 -16.48 10.45 -10.87
N GLU A 221 -15.47 9.85 -11.48
CA GLU A 221 -15.38 8.42 -11.72
C GLU A 221 -14.88 7.72 -10.45
N PRO A 222 -15.74 6.94 -9.75
CA PRO A 222 -15.44 6.35 -8.45
C PRO A 222 -14.66 5.03 -8.53
N GLY A 223 -14.44 4.52 -9.74
CA GLY A 223 -13.72 3.28 -10.03
C GLY A 223 -12.58 3.47 -11.02
N GLY A 224 -11.96 2.36 -11.42
CA GLY A 224 -10.88 2.32 -12.41
C GLY A 224 -11.32 1.71 -13.75
N PRO A 225 -10.43 1.71 -14.76
CA PRO A 225 -10.71 1.14 -16.07
C PRO A 225 -11.09 -0.35 -16.04
N SER A 226 -10.61 -1.11 -15.04
CA SER A 226 -10.93 -2.53 -14.86
C SER A 226 -12.41 -2.81 -14.63
N THR A 227 -13.14 -1.83 -14.09
CA THR A 227 -14.58 -1.94 -13.77
C THR A 227 -15.45 -1.05 -14.65
N GLY A 228 -14.89 -0.46 -15.73
CA GLY A 228 -15.58 0.56 -16.51
C GLY A 228 -15.91 1.79 -15.69
N PHE A 229 -15.04 2.12 -14.74
CA PHE A 229 -15.15 3.26 -13.80
C PHE A 229 -16.31 3.15 -12.77
N ALA A 230 -17.01 2.03 -12.71
CA ALA A 230 -17.99 1.77 -11.65
C ALA A 230 -17.28 1.58 -10.28
N PRO A 231 -17.97 1.85 -9.15
CA PRO A 231 -17.43 1.57 -7.83
C PRO A 231 -17.07 0.09 -7.67
N ASP A 232 -15.91 -0.18 -7.10
CA ASP A 232 -15.45 -1.54 -6.82
C ASP A 232 -14.83 -1.62 -5.43
N LEU A 233 -15.68 -1.93 -4.45
CA LEU A 233 -15.25 -2.11 -3.07
C LEU A 233 -14.50 -3.43 -2.85
N ALA A 234 -14.65 -4.40 -3.76
CA ALA A 234 -14.04 -5.72 -3.61
C ALA A 234 -12.55 -5.72 -3.98
N ASP A 235 -12.20 -5.06 -5.06
CA ASP A 235 -10.84 -5.05 -5.60
C ASP A 235 -10.14 -3.71 -5.30
N ILE A 236 -10.76 -2.58 -5.61
CA ILE A 236 -10.17 -1.25 -5.32
C ILE A 236 -10.15 -0.95 -3.82
N GLY A 237 -11.13 -1.40 -3.06
CA GLY A 237 -11.19 -1.18 -1.61
C GLY A 237 -11.84 0.14 -1.19
N GLY A 238 -12.40 0.91 -2.14
CA GLY A 238 -13.07 2.19 -1.89
C GLY A 238 -13.65 2.83 -3.12
N GLU A 239 -14.32 3.98 -2.95
CA GLU A 239 -14.76 4.85 -4.05
C GLU A 239 -13.71 5.95 -4.26
N ILE A 240 -13.08 5.96 -5.45
CA ILE A 240 -12.00 6.90 -5.78
C ILE A 240 -12.56 8.33 -5.85
N GLY A 241 -11.92 9.28 -5.17
CA GLY A 241 -12.30 10.68 -5.19
C GLY A 241 -11.28 11.58 -4.51
N ALA A 242 -11.28 12.87 -4.84
CA ALA A 242 -10.38 13.83 -4.20
C ALA A 242 -10.75 14.11 -2.73
N LEU A 243 -12.00 13.90 -2.37
CA LEU A 243 -12.50 13.94 -1.01
C LEU A 243 -13.21 12.62 -0.69
N THR A 244 -12.54 11.76 0.01
CA THR A 244 -13.10 10.51 0.55
C THR A 244 -12.98 10.51 2.07
N TYR A 245 -13.85 9.78 2.73
CA TYR A 245 -13.83 9.55 4.16
C TYR A 245 -14.01 8.05 4.41
N ASN A 246 -13.07 7.43 5.10
CA ASN A 246 -13.04 5.97 5.26
C ASN A 246 -13.09 5.24 3.89
N HIS A 247 -12.24 5.64 2.94
CA HIS A 247 -12.21 5.15 1.54
C HIS A 247 -13.55 5.33 0.79
N GLY A 248 -14.35 6.32 1.14
CA GLY A 248 -15.64 6.51 0.47
C GLY A 248 -16.63 5.37 0.73
N ALA A 249 -16.60 4.77 1.92
CA ALA A 249 -17.45 3.64 2.27
C ALA A 249 -18.91 3.89 1.88
N SER A 250 -19.48 2.97 1.13
CA SER A 250 -20.81 3.11 0.50
C SER A 250 -21.88 3.52 1.51
N SER A 251 -22.38 4.74 1.34
CA SER A 251 -23.47 5.31 2.15
C SER A 251 -24.69 5.66 1.30
N GLY A 252 -24.65 5.34 0.01
CA GLY A 252 -25.62 5.81 -0.98
C GLY A 252 -25.45 7.30 -1.34
N LEU A 253 -24.38 7.93 -0.87
CA LEU A 253 -24.00 9.30 -1.20
C LEU A 253 -22.71 9.28 -2.02
N LYS A 254 -22.48 10.33 -2.83
CA LYS A 254 -21.15 10.53 -3.44
C LYS A 254 -20.09 10.69 -2.35
N PRO A 255 -18.84 10.22 -2.53
CA PRO A 255 -17.79 10.24 -1.50
C PRO A 255 -17.63 11.62 -0.81
N ALA A 256 -17.60 12.69 -1.58
CA ALA A 256 -17.45 14.04 -1.02
C ALA A 256 -18.67 14.50 -0.19
N ALA A 257 -19.89 14.11 -0.58
CA ALA A 257 -21.10 14.38 0.21
C ALA A 257 -21.11 13.57 1.51
N TYR A 258 -20.65 12.32 1.46
CA TYR A 258 -20.49 11.47 2.64
C TYR A 258 -19.47 12.07 3.63
N ALA A 259 -18.31 12.52 3.15
CA ALA A 259 -17.32 13.19 3.97
C ALA A 259 -17.88 14.48 4.63
N ALA A 260 -18.64 15.30 3.89
CA ALA A 260 -19.31 16.47 4.45
C ALA A 260 -20.34 16.11 5.52
N HIS A 261 -21.05 14.99 5.35
CA HIS A 261 -21.99 14.48 6.33
C HIS A 261 -21.27 14.03 7.62
N ALA A 262 -20.12 13.33 7.47
CA ALA A 262 -19.29 12.94 8.60
C ALA A 262 -18.79 14.16 9.38
N LEU A 263 -18.34 15.23 8.71
CA LEU A 263 -17.92 16.47 9.35
C LEU A 263 -19.10 17.15 10.08
N ALA A 264 -20.27 17.30 9.44
CA ALA A 264 -21.44 17.91 10.07
C ALA A 264 -21.90 17.14 11.31
N LEU A 265 -21.85 15.80 11.27
CA LEU A 265 -22.15 14.95 12.43
C LEU A 265 -21.13 15.15 13.56
N ALA A 266 -19.85 15.20 13.23
CA ALA A 266 -18.77 15.43 14.19
C ALA A 266 -18.85 16.81 14.84
N LEU A 267 -19.18 17.86 14.07
CA LEU A 267 -19.46 19.22 14.57
C LEU A 267 -20.60 19.21 15.62
N ARG A 268 -21.73 18.56 15.29
CA ARG A 268 -22.87 18.47 16.22
C ARG A 268 -22.53 17.73 17.50
N ARG A 269 -21.75 16.66 17.43
CA ARG A 269 -21.27 15.92 18.62
C ARG A 269 -20.40 16.79 19.54
N LYS A 270 -19.83 17.86 19.01
CA LYS A 270 -19.01 18.85 19.76
C LYS A 270 -19.73 20.17 19.98
N HIS A 271 -21.08 20.15 19.94
CA HIS A 271 -21.96 21.30 20.17
C HIS A 271 -21.79 22.47 19.18
N VAL A 272 -21.36 22.17 17.96
CA VAL A 272 -21.43 23.10 16.82
C VAL A 272 -22.58 22.68 15.92
N TRP A 273 -23.64 23.48 15.87
CA TRP A 273 -24.81 23.17 15.05
C TRP A 273 -24.44 23.34 13.57
N ALA A 274 -24.54 22.28 12.80
CA ALA A 274 -24.28 22.25 11.37
C ALA A 274 -25.10 21.15 10.69
N LEU A 275 -25.55 21.39 9.46
CA LEU A 275 -26.21 20.39 8.62
C LEU A 275 -25.40 20.21 7.32
N ALA A 276 -25.29 18.97 6.84
CA ALA A 276 -24.67 18.69 5.55
C ALA A 276 -25.63 18.91 4.37
N ALA A 277 -25.07 19.26 3.22
CA ALA A 277 -25.76 19.14 1.93
C ALA A 277 -25.66 17.70 1.43
N ARG A 278 -26.66 17.26 0.68
CA ARG A 278 -26.63 15.97 -0.06
C ARG A 278 -25.86 16.10 -1.39
N SER A 279 -25.86 17.30 -1.97
CA SER A 279 -25.13 17.63 -3.19
C SER A 279 -23.71 18.07 -2.88
N THR A 280 -22.82 17.91 -3.84
CA THR A 280 -21.45 18.43 -3.84
C THR A 280 -21.38 19.72 -4.64
N ALA A 281 -20.42 20.58 -4.33
CA ALA A 281 -20.16 21.80 -5.11
C ALA A 281 -18.69 22.19 -5.00
N VAL A 282 -18.21 22.90 -6.02
CA VAL A 282 -16.87 23.51 -6.02
C VAL A 282 -16.82 24.63 -5.00
N THR A 283 -15.77 24.67 -4.21
CA THR A 283 -15.52 25.73 -3.23
C THR A 283 -15.39 27.08 -3.93
N PRO A 284 -16.20 28.12 -3.58
CA PRO A 284 -16.08 29.44 -4.16
C PRO A 284 -14.69 30.04 -3.93
N LYS A 285 -14.15 30.75 -4.94
CA LYS A 285 -12.82 31.40 -4.81
C LYS A 285 -12.76 32.43 -3.66
N SER A 286 -13.90 33.00 -3.26
CA SER A 286 -14.03 33.96 -2.15
C SER A 286 -14.22 33.28 -0.79
N ALA A 287 -14.19 31.94 -0.68
CA ALA A 287 -14.24 31.25 0.60
C ALA A 287 -12.88 31.36 1.32
N GLN A 288 -12.94 31.65 2.62
CA GLN A 288 -11.75 31.85 3.45
C GLN A 288 -11.38 30.54 4.18
N PRO A 289 -10.08 30.23 4.39
CA PRO A 289 -9.63 29.06 5.14
C PRO A 289 -10.08 29.14 6.61
N LEU A 290 -10.59 28.03 7.15
CA LEU A 290 -10.99 27.91 8.56
C LEU A 290 -10.25 26.76 9.26
N ALA A 291 -10.08 25.62 8.58
CA ALA A 291 -9.39 24.48 9.16
C ALA A 291 -8.67 23.68 8.08
N ARG A 292 -7.60 23.00 8.46
CA ARG A 292 -6.81 22.16 7.55
C ARG A 292 -6.16 21.02 8.29
N VAL A 293 -6.17 19.84 7.66
CA VAL A 293 -5.40 18.66 8.07
C VAL A 293 -4.60 18.14 6.90
N SER A 294 -3.57 17.37 7.20
CA SER A 294 -2.62 16.85 6.20
C SER A 294 -2.43 15.36 6.34
N SER A 295 -2.29 14.67 5.24
CA SER A 295 -1.89 13.27 5.21
C SER A 295 -0.52 13.05 5.86
N PRO A 296 -0.13 11.81 6.17
CA PRO A 296 1.26 11.42 6.30
C PRO A 296 2.08 11.84 5.07
N PRO A 297 3.43 11.89 5.15
CA PRO A 297 4.25 12.11 3.97
C PRO A 297 4.11 10.99 2.94
N LEU A 298 4.34 11.30 1.66
CA LEU A 298 4.21 10.34 0.56
C LEU A 298 5.02 9.05 0.80
N SER A 299 6.21 9.15 1.40
CA SER A 299 7.02 7.97 1.77
C SER A 299 6.26 6.98 2.67
N THR A 300 5.52 7.48 3.67
CA THR A 300 4.65 6.64 4.52
C THR A 300 3.45 6.11 3.74
N LEU A 301 2.82 6.95 2.92
CA LEU A 301 1.67 6.54 2.10
C LEU A 301 2.03 5.44 1.10
N LEU A 302 3.25 5.48 0.53
CA LEU A 302 3.74 4.42 -0.36
C LEU A 302 3.94 3.09 0.37
N ARG A 303 4.38 3.12 1.63
CA ARG A 303 4.45 1.89 2.43
C ARG A 303 3.05 1.33 2.72
N LEU A 304 2.08 2.19 3.05
CA LEU A 304 0.67 1.80 3.22
C LEU A 304 0.08 1.23 1.93
N MET A 305 0.51 1.70 0.76
CA MET A 305 0.12 1.17 -0.55
C MET A 305 0.81 -0.15 -0.89
N ASN A 306 2.15 -0.22 -0.79
CA ASN A 306 2.94 -1.31 -1.36
C ASN A 306 2.92 -2.58 -0.52
N VAL A 307 2.96 -2.46 0.82
CA VAL A 307 3.00 -3.63 1.72
C VAL A 307 1.73 -4.47 1.61
N PRO A 308 0.50 -3.92 1.78
CA PRO A 308 -0.73 -4.67 1.58
C PRO A 308 -1.16 -4.77 0.11
N SER A 309 -0.47 -4.08 -0.80
CA SER A 309 -0.86 -3.94 -2.22
C SER A 309 -2.19 -3.20 -2.41
N ASP A 310 -2.38 -2.09 -1.72
CA ASP A 310 -3.62 -1.32 -1.74
C ASP A 310 -3.87 -0.65 -3.10
N ASP A 311 -4.99 -1.00 -3.74
CA ASP A 311 -5.36 -0.50 -5.06
C ASP A 311 -5.97 0.90 -4.98
N PHE A 312 -6.68 1.23 -3.89
CA PHE A 312 -7.28 2.54 -3.69
C PHE A 312 -6.23 3.65 -3.63
N PHE A 313 -5.13 3.43 -2.87
CA PHE A 313 -4.02 4.37 -2.81
C PHE A 313 -3.39 4.58 -4.19
N ALA A 314 -3.17 3.50 -4.93
CA ALA A 314 -2.54 3.57 -6.26
C ALA A 314 -3.36 4.41 -7.24
N GLU A 315 -4.68 4.21 -7.26
CA GLU A 315 -5.58 4.99 -8.11
C GLU A 315 -5.68 6.47 -7.68
N ILE A 316 -5.68 6.74 -6.37
CA ILE A 316 -5.61 8.12 -5.85
C ILE A 316 -4.31 8.82 -6.30
N PHE A 317 -3.15 8.14 -6.22
CA PHE A 317 -1.88 8.72 -6.65
C PHE A 317 -1.84 8.94 -8.16
N THR A 318 -2.44 8.05 -8.93
CA THR A 318 -2.58 8.23 -10.38
C THR A 318 -3.37 9.48 -10.69
N LYS A 319 -4.54 9.68 -10.09
CA LYS A 319 -5.34 10.90 -10.28
C LYS A 319 -4.64 12.15 -9.74
N GLN A 320 -3.84 12.04 -8.67
CA GLN A 320 -3.01 13.15 -8.17
C GLN A 320 -1.97 13.61 -9.20
N LEU A 321 -1.27 12.64 -9.82
CA LEU A 321 -0.31 12.94 -10.87
C LEU A 321 -1.01 13.60 -12.06
N GLY A 322 -2.16 13.09 -12.48
CA GLY A 322 -2.97 13.69 -13.52
C GLY A 322 -3.39 15.13 -13.21
N ALA A 323 -3.90 15.37 -11.99
CA ALA A 323 -4.36 16.69 -11.56
C ALA A 323 -3.24 17.74 -11.48
N ARG A 324 -2.03 17.34 -11.12
CA ARG A 324 -0.91 18.26 -10.92
C ARG A 324 -0.04 18.46 -12.15
N PHE A 325 0.13 17.43 -12.97
CA PHE A 325 1.09 17.42 -14.07
C PHE A 325 0.46 17.07 -15.43
N GLY A 326 -0.74 16.45 -15.44
CA GLY A 326 -1.45 16.02 -16.63
C GLY A 326 -2.64 16.92 -17.05
N GLY A 327 -2.88 18.03 -16.32
CA GLY A 327 -3.94 18.98 -16.61
C GLY A 327 -5.35 18.56 -16.19
N ALA A 328 -5.56 17.32 -15.73
CA ALA A 328 -6.84 16.82 -15.24
C ALA A 328 -6.68 15.73 -14.19
N GLY A 329 -7.51 15.75 -13.16
CA GLY A 329 -7.52 14.74 -12.10
C GLY A 329 -8.23 13.44 -12.53
N THR A 330 -7.80 12.84 -13.62
CA THR A 330 -8.37 11.62 -14.20
C THR A 330 -7.33 10.49 -14.20
N THR A 331 -7.78 9.24 -14.20
CA THR A 331 -6.89 8.08 -14.32
C THR A 331 -6.08 8.14 -15.62
N ALA A 332 -6.71 8.51 -16.74
CA ALA A 332 -6.03 8.60 -18.04
C ALA A 332 -4.91 9.66 -18.06
N ALA A 333 -5.16 10.84 -17.51
CA ALA A 333 -4.13 11.88 -17.43
C ALA A 333 -2.97 11.45 -16.51
N GLY A 334 -3.26 10.80 -15.38
CA GLY A 334 -2.25 10.27 -14.47
C GLY A 334 -1.43 9.16 -15.10
N ALA A 335 -2.06 8.22 -15.78
CA ALA A 335 -1.39 7.15 -16.52
C ALA A 335 -0.43 7.71 -17.58
N SER A 336 -0.85 8.77 -18.30
CA SER A 336 0.01 9.48 -19.26
C SER A 336 1.22 10.14 -18.59
N VAL A 337 1.04 10.75 -17.42
CA VAL A 337 2.14 11.34 -16.64
C VAL A 337 3.13 10.26 -16.22
N ILE A 338 2.64 9.14 -15.65
CA ILE A 338 3.49 8.01 -15.25
C ILE A 338 4.30 7.51 -16.44
N ALA A 339 3.64 7.20 -17.56
CA ALA A 339 4.31 6.69 -18.76
C ALA A 339 5.37 7.67 -19.31
N SER A 340 5.03 8.95 -19.40
CA SER A 340 5.93 9.99 -19.93
C SER A 340 7.15 10.21 -19.03
N MET A 341 6.95 10.23 -17.70
CA MET A 341 8.04 10.36 -16.73
C MET A 341 8.99 9.16 -16.80
N LEU A 342 8.46 7.93 -16.85
CA LEU A 342 9.26 6.71 -16.94
C LEU A 342 10.08 6.68 -18.24
N ALA A 343 9.47 7.06 -19.37
CA ALA A 343 10.15 7.13 -20.66
C ALA A 343 11.25 8.19 -20.67
N GLY A 344 10.95 9.40 -20.18
CA GLY A 344 11.87 10.53 -20.21
C GLY A 344 13.02 10.42 -19.22
N SER A 345 12.76 9.92 -18.02
CA SER A 345 13.76 9.88 -16.95
C SER A 345 14.56 8.57 -16.89
N TYR A 346 13.95 7.45 -17.30
CA TYR A 346 14.55 6.12 -17.12
C TYR A 346 14.61 5.29 -18.40
N GLY A 347 14.10 5.77 -19.53
CA GLY A 347 14.09 5.05 -20.80
C GLY A 347 13.24 3.77 -20.79
N VAL A 348 12.22 3.68 -19.93
CA VAL A 348 11.33 2.53 -19.80
C VAL A 348 9.97 2.90 -20.39
N HIS A 349 9.38 2.03 -21.21
CA HIS A 349 8.20 2.34 -22.00
C HIS A 349 7.04 1.36 -21.74
N PRO A 350 6.55 1.22 -20.48
CA PRO A 350 5.37 0.40 -20.21
C PRO A 350 4.12 1.03 -20.83
N THR A 351 3.09 0.22 -21.06
CA THR A 351 1.74 0.73 -21.34
C THR A 351 0.99 0.84 -20.02
N ILE A 352 0.70 2.05 -19.59
CA ILE A 352 0.00 2.36 -18.34
C ILE A 352 -1.45 2.73 -18.67
N VAL A 353 -2.41 2.04 -18.03
CA VAL A 353 -3.85 2.28 -18.17
C VAL A 353 -4.46 2.72 -16.83
N ASP A 354 -3.95 2.18 -15.73
CA ASP A 354 -4.27 2.55 -14.36
C ASP A 354 -3.01 2.46 -13.48
N GLY A 355 -3.08 2.92 -12.24
CA GLY A 355 -1.94 2.91 -11.34
C GLY A 355 -1.87 1.70 -10.43
N SER A 356 -2.94 0.95 -10.31
CA SER A 356 -3.04 -0.22 -9.43
C SER A 356 -2.54 -1.51 -10.07
N GLY A 357 -2.69 -1.62 -11.39
CA GLY A 357 -2.42 -2.84 -12.15
C GLY A 357 -3.64 -3.76 -12.29
N LEU A 358 -4.83 -3.32 -11.90
CA LEU A 358 -6.07 -4.09 -12.05
C LEU A 358 -6.46 -4.25 -13.51
N SER A 359 -6.19 -3.26 -14.34
CA SER A 359 -6.46 -3.33 -15.77
C SER A 359 -5.52 -4.34 -16.44
N ARG A 360 -6.14 -5.34 -17.09
CA ARG A 360 -5.36 -6.28 -17.93
C ARG A 360 -4.77 -5.64 -19.18
N HIS A 361 -5.09 -4.38 -19.46
CA HIS A 361 -4.52 -3.62 -20.57
C HIS A 361 -3.19 -2.93 -20.23
N ASN A 362 -2.82 -2.85 -18.95
CA ASN A 362 -1.44 -2.52 -18.59
C ASN A 362 -0.48 -3.54 -19.19
N ARG A 363 0.66 -3.09 -19.73
CA ARG A 363 1.66 -3.97 -20.36
C ARG A 363 3.07 -3.53 -20.01
N THR A 364 3.83 -4.45 -19.45
CA THR A 364 5.28 -4.30 -19.28
C THR A 364 5.98 -5.64 -19.42
N SER A 365 7.28 -5.62 -19.60
CA SER A 365 8.12 -6.81 -19.67
C SER A 365 8.97 -6.96 -18.39
N PRO A 366 9.40 -8.20 -18.06
CA PRO A 366 10.36 -8.41 -16.98
C PRO A 366 11.63 -7.55 -17.11
N LEU A 367 12.11 -7.34 -18.34
CA LEU A 367 13.25 -6.50 -18.62
C LEU A 367 12.99 -5.04 -18.25
N GLU A 368 11.86 -4.45 -18.68
CA GLU A 368 11.52 -3.07 -18.35
C GLU A 368 11.41 -2.82 -16.85
N VAL A 369 10.84 -3.77 -16.10
CA VAL A 369 10.77 -3.66 -14.64
C VAL A 369 12.16 -3.65 -14.02
N VAL A 370 13.02 -4.59 -14.40
CA VAL A 370 14.40 -4.65 -13.87
C VAL A 370 15.23 -3.47 -14.33
N ASP A 371 15.06 -2.98 -15.55
CA ASP A 371 15.75 -1.79 -16.04
C ASP A 371 15.35 -0.55 -15.22
N LEU A 372 14.07 -0.40 -14.86
CA LEU A 372 13.65 0.65 -13.94
C LEU A 372 14.29 0.46 -12.55
N LEU A 373 14.22 -0.74 -11.96
CA LEU A 373 14.81 -1.04 -10.65
C LEU A 373 16.31 -0.72 -10.62
N ARG A 374 17.03 -1.01 -11.70
CA ARG A 374 18.45 -0.66 -11.87
C ARG A 374 18.66 0.85 -11.97
N ALA A 375 17.86 1.52 -12.80
CA ALA A 375 18.02 2.96 -13.06
C ALA A 375 17.73 3.81 -11.81
N VAL A 376 16.79 3.39 -10.97
CA VAL A 376 16.45 4.11 -9.74
C VAL A 376 17.38 3.76 -8.57
N TRP A 377 18.12 2.68 -8.65
CA TRP A 377 19.08 2.29 -7.61
C TRP A 377 20.09 3.42 -7.36
N HIS A 378 20.36 3.76 -6.12
CA HIS A 378 21.15 4.91 -5.68
C HIS A 378 20.51 6.29 -5.93
N THR A 379 19.23 6.35 -6.30
CA THR A 379 18.49 7.63 -6.34
C THR A 379 17.64 7.81 -5.10
N GLY A 380 17.22 9.05 -4.81
CA GLY A 380 16.27 9.32 -3.72
C GLY A 380 14.95 8.52 -3.87
N PRO A 381 14.30 8.54 -5.05
CA PRO A 381 13.12 7.72 -5.31
C PRO A 381 13.35 6.22 -5.13
N GLY A 382 14.50 5.69 -5.55
CA GLY A 382 14.83 4.27 -5.40
C GLY A 382 14.98 3.85 -3.94
N ASN A 383 15.64 4.65 -3.11
CA ASN A 383 15.75 4.38 -1.68
C ASN A 383 14.37 4.35 -1.00
N MET A 384 13.48 5.30 -1.35
CA MET A 384 12.13 5.33 -0.81
C MET A 384 11.26 4.19 -1.35
N LEU A 385 11.46 3.75 -2.59
CA LEU A 385 10.82 2.55 -3.10
C LEU A 385 11.24 1.33 -2.29
N TRP A 386 12.55 1.14 -2.07
CA TRP A 386 13.10 0.06 -1.24
C TRP A 386 12.40 -0.02 0.11
N ASP A 387 12.33 1.10 0.84
CA ASP A 387 11.72 1.18 2.18
C ASP A 387 10.21 0.93 2.18
N SER A 388 9.54 1.06 1.03
CA SER A 388 8.10 0.87 0.89
C SER A 388 7.70 -0.56 0.51
N LEU A 389 8.62 -1.38 -0.01
CA LEU A 389 8.30 -2.74 -0.44
C LEU A 389 8.24 -3.71 0.75
N PRO A 390 7.35 -4.72 0.72
CA PRO A 390 7.29 -5.75 1.76
C PRO A 390 8.49 -6.70 1.69
N THR A 391 8.86 -7.25 2.85
CA THR A 391 9.98 -8.17 3.03
C THR A 391 9.50 -9.62 2.95
N MET A 392 10.16 -10.42 2.11
CA MET A 392 9.84 -11.84 1.90
C MET A 392 9.85 -12.63 3.21
N GLY A 393 8.79 -13.41 3.44
CA GLY A 393 8.65 -14.24 4.62
C GLY A 393 8.48 -13.48 5.94
N VAL A 394 8.20 -12.14 5.88
CA VAL A 394 8.12 -11.27 7.05
C VAL A 394 6.81 -10.49 7.09
N ASP A 395 6.52 -9.66 6.06
CA ASP A 395 5.35 -8.81 6.08
C ASP A 395 4.62 -8.71 4.72
N GLY A 396 3.43 -8.09 4.74
CA GLY A 396 2.65 -7.77 3.57
C GLY A 396 2.23 -8.98 2.73
N THR A 397 2.14 -8.75 1.41
CA THR A 397 1.68 -9.78 0.47
C THR A 397 2.70 -10.89 0.19
N VAL A 398 3.91 -10.76 0.69
CA VAL A 398 5.00 -11.75 0.55
C VAL A 398 5.32 -12.49 1.86
N ALA A 399 4.54 -12.26 2.92
CA ALA A 399 4.79 -12.82 4.25
C ALA A 399 4.83 -14.37 4.27
N GLU A 400 4.06 -15.02 3.39
CA GLU A 400 4.00 -16.49 3.31
C GLU A 400 4.79 -17.06 2.11
N ILE A 401 5.45 -16.20 1.31
CA ILE A 401 6.21 -16.64 0.14
C ILE A 401 7.66 -16.90 0.53
N ALA A 402 8.18 -18.09 0.18
CA ALA A 402 9.56 -18.52 0.43
C ALA A 402 9.99 -18.48 1.91
N THR A 403 9.06 -18.73 2.84
CA THR A 403 9.35 -18.89 4.27
C THR A 403 10.28 -20.09 4.50
N GLY A 404 11.20 -19.97 5.47
CA GLY A 404 12.20 -21.01 5.76
C GLY A 404 13.29 -21.17 4.70
N THR A 405 13.37 -20.29 3.73
CA THR A 405 14.40 -20.27 2.67
C THR A 405 15.37 -19.10 2.85
N PRO A 406 16.51 -19.07 2.14
CA PRO A 406 17.42 -17.91 2.16
C PRO A 406 16.79 -16.59 1.71
N ALA A 407 15.63 -16.59 1.06
CA ALA A 407 14.95 -15.37 0.66
C ALA A 407 14.26 -14.65 1.83
N GLN A 408 13.91 -15.38 2.89
CA GLN A 408 13.24 -14.80 4.05
C GLN A 408 14.11 -13.75 4.73
N GLY A 409 13.59 -12.53 4.85
CA GLY A 409 14.29 -11.40 5.46
C GLY A 409 15.40 -10.78 4.58
N HIS A 410 15.73 -11.39 3.43
CA HIS A 410 16.83 -10.94 2.56
C HIS A 410 16.37 -10.41 1.20
N CYS A 411 15.12 -10.66 0.83
CA CYS A 411 14.54 -10.11 -0.39
C CYS A 411 13.35 -9.23 -0.05
N ILE A 412 13.19 -8.15 -0.82
CA ILE A 412 12.01 -7.28 -0.80
C ILE A 412 11.38 -7.29 -2.19
N ALA A 413 10.06 -7.40 -2.27
CA ALA A 413 9.43 -7.52 -3.56
C ALA A 413 7.95 -7.11 -3.56
N LYS A 414 7.50 -6.58 -4.68
CA LYS A 414 6.10 -6.34 -4.98
C LYS A 414 5.49 -7.54 -5.69
N THR A 415 4.40 -8.07 -5.16
CA THR A 415 3.56 -9.07 -5.83
C THR A 415 2.65 -8.42 -6.87
N GLY A 416 2.26 -9.19 -7.88
CA GLY A 416 1.19 -8.84 -8.80
C GLY A 416 0.31 -10.05 -9.06
N THR A 417 -1.00 -9.93 -8.81
CA THR A 417 -1.93 -11.07 -8.93
C THR A 417 -3.22 -10.64 -9.62
N LEU A 418 -3.55 -11.30 -10.73
CA LEU A 418 -4.86 -11.32 -11.37
C LEU A 418 -5.21 -12.80 -11.66
N ASP A 419 -6.40 -13.09 -12.15
CA ASP A 419 -6.74 -14.46 -12.54
C ASP A 419 -5.72 -14.98 -13.56
N ASN A 420 -5.05 -16.10 -13.25
CA ASN A 420 -4.00 -16.73 -14.05
C ASN A 420 -2.76 -15.82 -14.33
N VAL A 421 -2.55 -14.79 -13.53
CA VAL A 421 -1.35 -13.95 -13.55
C VAL A 421 -0.79 -13.88 -12.15
N THR A 422 0.47 -14.31 -11.96
CA THR A 422 1.18 -14.22 -10.69
C THR A 422 2.58 -13.70 -10.96
N ASN A 423 2.86 -12.50 -10.50
CA ASN A 423 4.12 -11.80 -10.74
C ASN A 423 4.81 -11.44 -9.44
N LEU A 424 6.12 -11.34 -9.48
CA LEU A 424 6.95 -10.87 -8.37
C LEU A 424 8.14 -10.09 -8.94
N ALA A 425 8.38 -8.89 -8.42
CA ALA A 425 9.54 -8.09 -8.83
C ALA A 425 10.11 -7.31 -7.65
N GLY A 426 11.43 -7.19 -7.59
CA GLY A 426 12.12 -6.49 -6.51
C GLY A 426 13.60 -6.77 -6.46
N TYR A 427 14.14 -6.74 -5.25
CA TYR A 427 15.56 -6.92 -4.98
C TYR A 427 15.79 -8.05 -3.99
N CYS A 428 16.96 -8.67 -4.07
CA CYS A 428 17.37 -9.73 -3.16
C CYS A 428 18.87 -9.60 -2.83
N HIS A 429 19.21 -9.66 -1.56
CA HIS A 429 20.58 -9.95 -1.14
C HIS A 429 20.80 -11.45 -1.14
N SER A 430 21.66 -11.95 -2.04
CA SER A 430 21.98 -13.37 -2.12
C SER A 430 22.94 -13.80 -1.02
N ALA A 431 23.00 -15.11 -0.78
CA ALA A 431 23.92 -15.72 0.20
C ALA A 431 25.39 -15.41 -0.10
N GLY A 432 25.74 -15.18 -1.37
CA GLY A 432 27.07 -14.72 -1.80
C GLY A 432 27.25 -13.21 -1.73
N HIS A 433 26.39 -12.48 -1.00
CA HIS A 433 26.44 -11.02 -0.79
C HIS A 433 26.26 -10.17 -2.06
N GLN A 434 25.71 -10.73 -3.14
CA GLN A 434 25.32 -9.93 -4.30
C GLN A 434 23.95 -9.30 -4.09
N LEU A 435 23.80 -8.09 -4.59
CA LEU A 435 22.50 -7.48 -4.79
C LEU A 435 21.96 -7.88 -6.17
N VAL A 436 20.78 -8.44 -6.20
CA VAL A 436 20.13 -8.92 -7.41
C VAL A 436 18.80 -8.21 -7.60
N ALA A 437 18.56 -7.62 -8.77
CA ALA A 437 17.24 -7.15 -9.19
C ALA A 437 16.56 -8.23 -10.02
N PHE A 438 15.26 -8.46 -9.82
CA PHE A 438 14.55 -9.51 -10.53
C PHE A 438 13.10 -9.14 -10.85
N ALA A 439 12.58 -9.73 -11.93
CA ALA A 439 11.16 -9.74 -12.28
C ALA A 439 10.77 -11.11 -12.82
N LEU A 440 9.81 -11.76 -12.16
CA LEU A 440 9.28 -13.09 -12.46
C LEU A 440 7.80 -12.92 -12.80
N PHE A 441 7.46 -13.13 -14.09
CA PHE A 441 6.10 -12.92 -14.60
C PHE A 441 5.53 -14.25 -15.08
N LEU A 442 4.60 -14.81 -14.31
CA LEU A 442 3.91 -16.05 -14.63
C LEU A 442 2.52 -15.73 -15.14
N ASP A 443 2.26 -16.09 -16.39
CA ASP A 443 1.00 -15.89 -17.11
C ASP A 443 0.51 -17.24 -17.67
N GLY A 444 -0.64 -17.69 -17.19
CA GLY A 444 -1.27 -18.95 -17.59
C GLY A 444 -1.59 -19.92 -16.46
N PRO A 445 -0.68 -20.26 -15.55
CA PRO A 445 -1.01 -21.12 -14.42
C PRO A 445 -2.04 -20.48 -13.49
N GLU A 446 -2.87 -21.29 -12.86
CA GLU A 446 -3.70 -20.80 -11.75
C GLU A 446 -2.82 -20.32 -10.59
N ASN A 447 -3.26 -19.27 -9.88
CA ASN A 447 -2.43 -18.61 -8.88
C ASN A 447 -1.93 -19.55 -7.77
N TRP A 448 -2.73 -20.55 -7.37
CA TRP A 448 -2.31 -21.54 -6.37
C TRP A 448 -1.18 -22.45 -6.85
N GLN A 449 -1.01 -22.65 -8.17
CA GLN A 449 0.11 -23.36 -8.78
C GLN A 449 1.33 -22.44 -8.95
N ALA A 450 1.09 -21.18 -9.32
CA ALA A 450 2.13 -20.21 -9.61
C ALA A 450 2.88 -19.72 -8.36
N ILE A 451 2.19 -19.55 -7.21
CA ILE A 451 2.81 -19.06 -5.97
C ILE A 451 3.96 -19.96 -5.49
N PRO A 452 3.82 -21.30 -5.43
CA PRO A 452 4.95 -22.17 -5.08
C PRO A 452 6.11 -22.09 -6.08
N ILE A 453 5.84 -21.93 -7.38
CA ILE A 453 6.88 -21.78 -8.41
C ILE A 453 7.69 -20.51 -8.15
N ILE A 454 7.00 -19.36 -7.95
CA ILE A 454 7.66 -18.09 -7.60
C ILE A 454 8.47 -18.21 -6.30
N GLY A 455 7.93 -18.89 -5.28
CA GLY A 455 8.62 -19.11 -4.03
C GLY A 455 9.94 -19.87 -4.20
N LYS A 456 9.97 -20.91 -5.04
CA LYS A 456 11.19 -21.66 -5.37
C LYS A 456 12.17 -20.79 -6.18
N MET A 457 11.69 -20.04 -7.18
CA MET A 457 12.54 -19.19 -8.00
C MET A 457 13.25 -18.12 -7.15
N VAL A 458 12.53 -17.43 -6.27
CA VAL A 458 13.16 -16.41 -5.41
C VAL A 458 14.09 -17.05 -4.36
N ALA A 459 13.78 -18.24 -3.85
CA ALA A 459 14.67 -18.99 -2.97
C ALA A 459 15.98 -19.36 -3.67
N SER A 460 15.93 -19.76 -4.95
CA SER A 460 17.11 -20.04 -5.76
C SER A 460 17.96 -18.77 -5.99
N ILE A 461 17.32 -17.62 -6.29
CA ILE A 461 18.01 -16.34 -6.43
C ILE A 461 18.73 -15.97 -5.12
N ALA A 462 18.06 -16.12 -3.98
CA ALA A 462 18.63 -15.79 -2.69
C ALA A 462 19.77 -16.75 -2.25
N ARG A 463 19.70 -18.02 -2.67
CA ARG A 463 20.73 -19.03 -2.36
C ARG A 463 22.02 -18.83 -3.17
N ARG A 464 21.95 -18.11 -4.28
CA ARG A 464 23.08 -17.94 -5.20
C ARG A 464 24.33 -17.47 -4.48
N ASN A 465 25.47 -18.14 -4.81
CA ASN A 465 26.82 -17.72 -4.46
C ASN A 465 27.73 -17.85 -5.69
N PRO A 466 28.25 -16.78 -6.27
CA PRO A 466 29.10 -16.83 -7.47
C PRO A 466 30.43 -17.58 -7.27
N ALA A 467 30.88 -17.74 -6.02
CA ALA A 467 32.11 -18.48 -5.72
C ALA A 467 31.91 -20.01 -5.83
N ASP A 468 30.67 -20.49 -5.93
CA ASP A 468 30.40 -21.90 -6.12
C ASP A 468 30.41 -22.25 -7.62
N PRO A 469 30.95 -23.40 -8.04
CA PRO A 469 31.08 -23.81 -9.43
C PRO A 469 29.73 -24.03 -10.12
#